data_59b12c42eddb0e2d2ecfadaf6e1990c9
#
_entry.id   59b12c42eddb0e2d2ecfadaf6e1990c9
#
_cell.length_a   1.000
_cell.length_b   1.000
_cell.length_c   1.000
_cell.angle_alpha   90.00
_cell.angle_beta   90.00
_cell.angle_gamma   90.00
#
_symmetry.space_group_name_H-M   'P 1'
#
loop_
_entity.id
_entity.type
_entity.pdbx_description
1 polymer ?
#
loop_
_entity_poly.entity_id
_entity_poly.type
_entity_poly.pdbx_seq_one_letter_code
_entity_poly.pdbx_strand_id
1 'polypeptide(L)'
;MKQTIVAWEAHLAQNRRRSVHTMRAYVATAHRLVEFLGAHWGAEVSSDRLAAVTAADLRAFLALRRSDGLSNASAARELSAVRGFLDFVAGEGTTPRLKGPRVKRGVPRPVSPDEAVALAEDVADSAVEPWLAARDWAVLMLLYGAGLRIGEALGLTGAVLPLGATLSVTGKRAKTRIVPLLPRVREGIEAYVELCPWPIARGEPLFRGAKGGVLDAALIRRAVQAARTRLGLGDRTTPHALRHSFATHLLARGADLRALQELLGHASLSSTQIYTAVDAAHLMDVYRNAHPRA
;
A
#
# COMPACT_ATOMS: atom_id res chain seq x y z
N MET A 1 30.51 -5.78 -9.60
CA MET A 1 29.07 -5.43 -9.54
C MET A 1 28.42 -5.59 -8.16
N LYS A 2 28.73 -6.60 -7.33
CA LYS A 2 28.12 -6.73 -5.98
C LYS A 2 28.28 -5.48 -5.12
N GLN A 3 29.48 -4.90 -5.06
CA GLN A 3 29.74 -3.67 -4.29
C GLN A 3 28.94 -2.46 -4.83
N THR A 4 28.77 -2.34 -6.14
CA THR A 4 27.98 -1.27 -6.76
C THR A 4 26.50 -1.36 -6.38
N ILE A 5 25.94 -2.58 -6.31
CA ILE A 5 24.54 -2.78 -5.88
C ILE A 5 24.38 -2.48 -4.38
N VAL A 6 25.35 -2.85 -3.54
CA VAL A 6 25.35 -2.47 -2.11
C VAL A 6 25.39 -0.94 -1.93
N ALA A 7 26.25 -0.26 -2.71
CA ALA A 7 26.31 1.20 -2.69
C ALA A 7 24.98 1.83 -3.18
N TRP A 8 24.34 1.23 -4.19
CA TRP A 8 23.01 1.63 -4.66
C TRP A 8 21.94 1.48 -3.57
N GLU A 9 21.93 0.38 -2.81
CA GLU A 9 21.03 0.16 -1.69
C GLU A 9 21.20 1.25 -0.62
N ALA A 10 22.44 1.54 -0.25
CA ALA A 10 22.77 2.61 0.69
C ALA A 10 22.30 3.98 0.19
N HIS A 11 22.50 4.29 -1.10
CA HIS A 11 22.01 5.51 -1.74
C HIS A 11 20.49 5.62 -1.68
N LEU A 12 19.76 4.54 -1.96
CA LEU A 12 18.29 4.52 -1.88
C LEU A 12 17.79 4.77 -0.45
N ALA A 13 18.49 4.24 0.56
CA ALA A 13 18.14 4.42 1.96
C ALA A 13 18.41 5.85 2.44
N GLN A 14 19.60 6.37 2.22
CA GLN A 14 20.07 7.63 2.79
C GLN A 14 19.65 8.84 1.96
N ASN A 15 19.96 8.84 0.67
CA ASN A 15 19.79 10.03 -0.17
C ASN A 15 18.38 10.15 -0.73
N ARG A 16 17.74 9.04 -1.10
CA ARG A 16 16.38 9.03 -1.67
C ARG A 16 15.31 8.70 -0.64
N ARG A 17 15.65 8.35 0.59
CA ARG A 17 14.73 8.01 1.71
C ARG A 17 13.57 7.12 1.26
N ARG A 18 13.88 6.09 0.47
CA ARG A 18 12.90 5.14 -0.05
C ARG A 18 12.44 4.17 1.03
N SER A 19 11.20 3.69 0.92
CA SER A 19 10.71 2.67 1.84
C SER A 19 11.46 1.35 1.65
N VAL A 20 11.55 0.52 2.71
CA VAL A 20 12.20 -0.80 2.68
C VAL A 20 11.67 -1.67 1.53
N HIS A 21 10.36 -1.64 1.28
CA HIS A 21 9.75 -2.38 0.17
C HIS A 21 10.20 -1.85 -1.21
N THR A 22 10.34 -0.53 -1.35
CA THR A 22 10.85 0.08 -2.60
C THR A 22 12.31 -0.27 -2.81
N MET A 23 13.13 -0.21 -1.75
CA MET A 23 14.54 -0.58 -1.83
C MET A 23 14.71 -2.04 -2.25
N ARG A 24 14.04 -2.97 -1.57
CA ARG A 24 14.08 -4.40 -1.94
C ARG A 24 13.70 -4.64 -3.40
N ALA A 25 12.63 -4.01 -3.88
CA ALA A 25 12.20 -4.15 -5.28
C ALA A 25 13.25 -3.57 -6.25
N TYR A 26 13.85 -2.42 -5.95
CA TYR A 26 14.83 -1.76 -6.80
C TYR A 26 16.15 -2.52 -6.83
N VAL A 27 16.63 -3.00 -5.68
CA VAL A 27 17.83 -3.82 -5.57
C VAL A 27 17.66 -5.15 -6.33
N ALA A 28 16.52 -5.82 -6.15
CA ALA A 28 16.22 -7.05 -6.88
C ALA A 28 16.15 -6.82 -8.40
N THR A 29 15.67 -5.65 -8.84
CA THR A 29 15.67 -5.29 -10.26
C THR A 29 17.09 -5.03 -10.78
N ALA A 30 17.95 -4.37 -10.00
CA ALA A 30 19.35 -4.17 -10.36
C ALA A 30 20.11 -5.51 -10.53
N HIS A 31 19.90 -6.47 -9.61
CA HIS A 31 20.47 -7.80 -9.75
C HIS A 31 20.03 -8.50 -11.04
N ARG A 32 18.72 -8.50 -11.34
CA ARG A 32 18.20 -9.10 -12.58
C ARG A 32 18.73 -8.43 -13.83
N LEU A 33 18.89 -7.10 -13.82
CA LEU A 33 19.48 -6.38 -14.95
C LEU A 33 20.92 -6.80 -15.18
N VAL A 34 21.74 -6.84 -14.13
CA VAL A 34 23.16 -7.24 -14.22
C VAL A 34 23.30 -8.67 -14.71
N GLU A 35 22.50 -9.60 -14.18
CA GLU A 35 22.47 -10.99 -14.61
C GLU A 35 22.12 -11.11 -16.10
N PHE A 36 21.03 -10.43 -16.51
CA PHE A 36 20.61 -10.40 -17.91
C PHE A 36 21.71 -9.83 -18.83
N LEU A 37 22.30 -8.69 -18.47
CA LEU A 37 23.32 -8.05 -19.29
C LEU A 37 24.59 -8.91 -19.40
N GLY A 38 24.97 -9.61 -18.32
CA GLY A 38 26.08 -10.55 -18.35
C GLY A 38 25.85 -11.68 -19.35
N ALA A 39 24.67 -12.29 -19.34
CA ALA A 39 24.28 -13.32 -20.30
C ALA A 39 24.13 -12.76 -21.73
N HIS A 40 23.51 -11.59 -21.87
CA HIS A 40 23.24 -10.94 -23.17
C HIS A 40 24.51 -10.51 -23.90
N TRP A 41 25.50 -10.03 -23.15
CA TRP A 41 26.79 -9.62 -23.72
C TRP A 41 27.83 -10.74 -23.76
N GLY A 42 27.57 -11.87 -23.12
CA GLY A 42 28.54 -12.97 -22.99
C GLY A 42 29.82 -12.56 -22.26
N ALA A 43 29.75 -11.58 -21.36
CA ALA A 43 30.91 -11.00 -20.70
C ALA A 43 30.56 -10.40 -19.34
N GLU A 44 31.60 -10.24 -18.49
CA GLU A 44 31.44 -9.64 -17.17
C GLU A 44 30.91 -8.19 -17.27
N VAL A 45 29.96 -7.86 -16.42
CA VAL A 45 29.35 -6.52 -16.33
C VAL A 45 30.23 -5.66 -15.43
N SER A 46 30.79 -4.57 -15.98
CA SER A 46 31.53 -3.54 -15.26
C SER A 46 30.71 -2.23 -15.18
N SER A 47 31.14 -1.29 -14.35
CA SER A 47 30.52 0.04 -14.26
C SER A 47 30.59 0.79 -15.57
N ASP A 48 31.71 0.71 -16.28
CA ASP A 48 31.89 1.37 -17.59
C ASP A 48 30.95 0.80 -18.65
N ARG A 49 30.78 -0.54 -18.64
CA ARG A 49 29.83 -1.20 -19.54
C ARG A 49 28.37 -0.85 -19.22
N LEU A 50 28.04 -0.69 -17.93
CA LEU A 50 26.71 -0.22 -17.53
C LEU A 50 26.47 1.22 -18.00
N ALA A 51 27.47 2.07 -18.00
CA ALA A 51 27.37 3.42 -18.52
C ALA A 51 27.13 3.43 -20.06
N ALA A 52 27.57 2.40 -20.77
CA ALA A 52 27.41 2.23 -22.22
C ALA A 52 26.14 1.44 -22.61
N VAL A 53 25.25 1.11 -21.65
CA VAL A 53 23.98 0.40 -21.94
C VAL A 53 23.15 1.15 -22.95
N THR A 54 22.69 0.44 -23.98
CA THR A 54 21.90 1.00 -25.06
C THR A 54 20.39 0.86 -24.87
N ALA A 55 19.61 1.60 -25.62
CA ALA A 55 18.16 1.43 -25.66
C ALA A 55 17.75 0.04 -26.22
N ALA A 56 18.62 -0.62 -27.02
CA ALA A 56 18.40 -1.96 -27.50
C ALA A 56 18.51 -2.99 -26.39
N ASP A 57 19.54 -2.90 -25.54
CA ASP A 57 19.75 -3.78 -24.38
C ASP A 57 18.55 -3.68 -23.41
N LEU A 58 18.09 -2.45 -23.14
CA LEU A 58 16.93 -2.23 -22.27
C LEU A 58 15.62 -2.78 -22.86
N ARG A 59 15.45 -2.71 -24.19
CA ARG A 59 14.30 -3.35 -24.85
C ARG A 59 14.38 -4.88 -24.75
N ALA A 60 15.56 -5.46 -24.96
CA ALA A 60 15.78 -6.90 -24.83
C ALA A 60 15.50 -7.37 -23.39
N PHE A 61 15.99 -6.64 -22.37
CA PHE A 61 15.67 -6.91 -20.97
C PHE A 61 14.16 -6.89 -20.72
N LEU A 62 13.46 -5.84 -21.16
CA LEU A 62 12.01 -5.75 -20.97
C LEU A 62 11.24 -6.82 -21.76
N ALA A 63 11.73 -7.25 -22.91
CA ALA A 63 11.15 -8.34 -23.68
C ALA A 63 11.26 -9.68 -22.92
N LEU A 64 12.43 -9.98 -22.38
CA LEU A 64 12.61 -11.15 -21.50
C LEU A 64 11.67 -11.10 -20.30
N ARG A 65 11.58 -9.96 -19.61
CA ARG A 65 10.70 -9.81 -18.46
C ARG A 65 9.22 -10.01 -18.81
N ARG A 66 8.81 -9.67 -20.03
CA ARG A 66 7.46 -9.94 -20.52
C ARG A 66 7.23 -11.40 -20.84
N SER A 67 8.21 -12.11 -21.42
CA SER A 67 8.11 -13.55 -21.62
C SER A 67 7.99 -14.32 -20.30
N ASP A 68 8.55 -13.76 -19.20
CA ASP A 68 8.36 -14.26 -17.83
C ASP A 68 6.97 -13.89 -17.24
N GLY A 69 6.04 -13.36 -18.03
CA GLY A 69 4.69 -13.01 -17.58
C GLY A 69 4.56 -11.65 -16.88
N LEU A 70 5.56 -10.76 -16.96
CA LEU A 70 5.50 -9.46 -16.29
C LEU A 70 4.45 -8.53 -16.93
N SER A 71 3.51 -8.04 -16.12
CA SER A 71 2.49 -7.08 -16.60
C SER A 71 3.12 -5.75 -17.03
N ASN A 72 2.44 -5.01 -17.93
CA ASN A 72 2.89 -3.69 -18.37
C ASN A 72 3.12 -2.70 -17.21
N ALA A 73 2.28 -2.75 -16.17
CA ALA A 73 2.43 -1.91 -14.99
C ALA A 73 3.69 -2.27 -14.17
N SER A 74 4.00 -3.55 -14.07
CA SER A 74 5.20 -4.04 -13.40
C SER A 74 6.46 -3.74 -14.22
N ALA A 75 6.41 -3.91 -15.55
CA ALA A 75 7.51 -3.56 -16.46
C ALA A 75 7.82 -2.05 -16.45
N ALA A 76 6.80 -1.19 -16.34
CA ALA A 76 7.02 0.25 -16.18
C ALA A 76 7.71 0.60 -14.84
N ARG A 77 7.39 -0.12 -13.76
CA ARG A 77 8.07 0.02 -12.45
C ARG A 77 9.51 -0.50 -12.50
N GLU A 78 9.75 -1.65 -13.12
CA GLU A 78 11.11 -2.17 -13.31
C GLU A 78 11.96 -1.18 -14.15
N LEU A 79 11.41 -0.62 -15.22
CA LEU A 79 12.12 0.39 -16.01
C LEU A 79 12.49 1.62 -15.19
N SER A 80 11.65 2.05 -14.26
CA SER A 80 11.98 3.15 -13.34
C SER A 80 13.11 2.80 -12.38
N ALA A 81 13.15 1.55 -11.89
CA ALA A 81 14.23 1.06 -11.05
C ALA A 81 15.55 0.94 -11.84
N VAL A 82 15.49 0.40 -13.07
CA VAL A 82 16.63 0.31 -14.00
C VAL A 82 17.23 1.68 -14.27
N ARG A 83 16.42 2.67 -14.63
CA ARG A 83 16.89 4.05 -14.86
C ARG A 83 17.59 4.61 -13.63
N GLY A 84 16.95 4.49 -12.45
CA GLY A 84 17.56 4.98 -11.22
C GLY A 84 18.90 4.32 -10.91
N PHE A 85 19.06 3.04 -11.21
CA PHE A 85 20.32 2.32 -11.02
C PHE A 85 21.39 2.75 -12.04
N LEU A 86 21.03 2.86 -13.31
CA LEU A 86 21.95 3.32 -14.36
C LEU A 86 22.37 4.78 -14.14
N ASP A 87 21.46 5.67 -13.78
CA ASP A 87 21.77 7.06 -13.43
C ASP A 87 22.69 7.15 -12.19
N PHE A 88 22.57 6.21 -11.24
CA PHE A 88 23.48 6.12 -10.10
C PHE A 88 24.89 5.70 -10.50
N VAL A 89 25.00 4.77 -11.46
CA VAL A 89 26.31 4.22 -11.90
C VAL A 89 27.02 5.17 -12.86
N ALA A 90 26.30 5.74 -13.83
CA ALA A 90 26.85 6.49 -14.95
C ALA A 90 26.70 8.01 -14.84
N GLY A 91 25.96 8.49 -13.84
CA GLY A 91 25.58 9.89 -13.70
C GLY A 91 24.16 10.20 -14.20
N GLU A 92 23.56 11.25 -13.65
CA GLU A 92 22.20 11.66 -14.01
C GLU A 92 22.09 12.06 -15.48
N GLY A 93 21.06 11.51 -16.15
CA GLY A 93 20.74 11.86 -17.54
C GLY A 93 21.49 11.05 -18.60
N THR A 94 22.38 10.14 -18.23
CA THR A 94 23.11 9.25 -19.16
C THR A 94 22.29 8.06 -19.64
N THR A 95 21.27 7.70 -18.89
CA THR A 95 20.41 6.54 -19.22
C THR A 95 19.66 6.74 -20.54
N PRO A 96 19.69 5.74 -21.45
CA PRO A 96 19.01 5.84 -22.75
C PRO A 96 17.50 6.10 -22.59
N ARG A 97 16.98 7.04 -23.39
CA ARG A 97 15.54 7.36 -23.40
C ARG A 97 14.76 6.21 -24.02
N LEU A 98 14.04 5.47 -23.19
CA LEU A 98 13.14 4.41 -23.62
C LEU A 98 11.71 4.73 -23.16
N LYS A 99 10.75 4.74 -24.09
CA LYS A 99 9.32 4.84 -23.71
C LYS A 99 8.90 3.56 -22.99
N GLY A 100 8.43 3.70 -21.75
CA GLY A 100 7.89 2.58 -21.00
C GLY A 100 6.63 1.99 -21.64
N PRO A 101 6.26 0.76 -21.28
CA PRO A 101 5.05 0.14 -21.79
C PRO A 101 3.81 0.98 -21.44
N ARG A 102 2.87 1.06 -22.40
CA ARG A 102 1.60 1.75 -22.17
C ARG A 102 0.79 0.96 -21.12
N VAL A 103 0.55 1.58 -19.99
CA VAL A 103 -0.36 1.06 -18.96
C VAL A 103 -1.77 1.59 -19.26
N LYS A 104 -2.67 0.72 -19.69
CA LYS A 104 -4.09 1.11 -19.82
C LYS A 104 -4.63 1.41 -18.41
N ARG A 105 -4.82 2.68 -18.11
CA ARG A 105 -5.55 3.12 -16.91
C ARG A 105 -7.04 3.01 -17.24
N GLY A 106 -7.65 1.86 -16.93
CA GLY A 106 -9.11 1.82 -16.90
C GLY A 106 -9.61 2.62 -15.69
N VAL A 107 -10.75 3.28 -15.81
CA VAL A 107 -11.41 3.94 -14.67
C VAL A 107 -11.75 2.85 -13.66
N PRO A 108 -11.24 2.87 -12.43
CA PRO A 108 -11.62 1.89 -11.42
C PRO A 108 -13.11 2.11 -11.11
N ARG A 109 -13.92 1.07 -11.23
CA ARG A 109 -15.26 1.09 -10.64
C ARG A 109 -15.07 1.03 -9.12
N PRO A 110 -15.60 2.00 -8.36
CA PRO A 110 -15.58 1.91 -6.89
C PRO A 110 -16.35 0.65 -6.46
N VAL A 111 -15.87 -0.01 -5.43
CA VAL A 111 -16.60 -1.06 -4.72
C VAL A 111 -17.78 -0.38 -4.04
N SER A 112 -19.01 -0.84 -4.25
CA SER A 112 -20.18 -0.25 -3.61
C SER A 112 -20.17 -0.46 -2.09
N PRO A 113 -20.97 0.29 -1.31
CA PRO A 113 -21.06 0.08 0.13
C PRO A 113 -21.42 -1.36 0.51
N ASP A 114 -22.37 -1.95 -0.23
CA ASP A 114 -22.83 -3.31 0.01
C ASP A 114 -21.79 -4.36 -0.39
N GLU A 115 -21.13 -4.16 -1.54
CA GLU A 115 -20.00 -5.00 -1.95
C GLU A 115 -18.83 -4.95 -0.95
N ALA A 116 -18.54 -3.78 -0.36
CA ALA A 116 -17.46 -3.64 0.62
C ALA A 116 -17.77 -4.39 1.92
N VAL A 117 -19.01 -4.36 2.37
CA VAL A 117 -19.45 -5.10 3.57
C VAL A 117 -19.53 -6.59 3.27
N ALA A 118 -20.15 -7.00 2.17
CA ALA A 118 -20.21 -8.39 1.76
C ALA A 118 -18.80 -9.01 1.60
N LEU A 119 -17.84 -8.25 1.09
CA LEU A 119 -16.45 -8.67 1.00
C LEU A 119 -15.84 -8.91 2.39
N ALA A 120 -16.10 -8.03 3.36
CA ALA A 120 -15.57 -8.17 4.72
C ALA A 120 -16.22 -9.35 5.45
N GLU A 121 -17.52 -9.56 5.26
CA GLU A 121 -18.29 -10.68 5.80
C GLU A 121 -17.83 -12.02 5.21
N ASP A 122 -17.69 -12.12 3.89
CA ASP A 122 -17.18 -13.34 3.22
C ASP A 122 -15.77 -13.71 3.66
N VAL A 123 -14.88 -12.73 3.86
CA VAL A 123 -13.53 -12.96 4.40
C VAL A 123 -13.63 -13.49 5.84
N ALA A 124 -14.50 -12.92 6.67
CA ALA A 124 -14.70 -13.36 8.04
C ALA A 124 -15.26 -14.78 8.12
N ASP A 125 -16.30 -15.08 7.33
CA ASP A 125 -16.95 -16.39 7.27
C ASP A 125 -16.00 -17.51 6.79
N SER A 126 -14.98 -17.14 6.01
CA SER A 126 -13.97 -18.07 5.53
C SER A 126 -12.86 -18.38 6.55
N ALA A 127 -12.84 -17.70 7.70
CA ALA A 127 -11.84 -17.91 8.74
C ALA A 127 -12.17 -19.14 9.61
N VAL A 128 -11.14 -19.89 9.99
CA VAL A 128 -11.31 -21.10 10.81
C VAL A 128 -11.63 -20.78 12.27
N GLU A 129 -11.02 -19.71 12.79
CA GLU A 129 -11.11 -19.31 14.19
C GLU A 129 -11.93 -18.02 14.31
N PRO A 130 -12.85 -17.90 15.30
CA PRO A 130 -13.68 -16.70 15.48
C PRO A 130 -12.88 -15.41 15.62
N TRP A 131 -11.74 -15.43 16.31
CA TRP A 131 -10.90 -14.26 16.47
C TRP A 131 -10.20 -13.85 15.17
N LEU A 132 -9.88 -14.80 14.27
CA LEU A 132 -9.36 -14.50 12.93
C LEU A 132 -10.42 -13.86 12.07
N ALA A 133 -11.67 -14.34 12.16
CA ALA A 133 -12.83 -13.74 11.51
C ALA A 133 -13.01 -12.27 11.92
N ALA A 134 -13.08 -12.02 13.22
CA ALA A 134 -13.22 -10.67 13.78
C ALA A 134 -12.04 -9.76 13.39
N ARG A 135 -10.80 -10.29 13.41
CA ARG A 135 -9.59 -9.57 12.98
C ARG A 135 -9.68 -9.11 11.54
N ASP A 136 -9.95 -10.03 10.63
CA ASP A 136 -9.91 -9.75 9.20
C ASP A 136 -11.04 -8.81 8.79
N TRP A 137 -12.22 -8.99 9.39
CA TRP A 137 -13.33 -8.06 9.26
C TRP A 137 -12.97 -6.65 9.73
N ALA A 138 -12.41 -6.53 10.94
CA ALA A 138 -12.00 -5.24 11.50
C ALA A 138 -10.95 -4.53 10.65
N VAL A 139 -9.96 -5.26 10.14
CA VAL A 139 -8.96 -4.69 9.21
C VAL A 139 -9.64 -4.16 7.95
N LEU A 140 -10.51 -4.93 7.30
CA LEU A 140 -11.17 -4.50 6.07
C LEU A 140 -12.09 -3.29 6.30
N MET A 141 -12.78 -3.27 7.45
CA MET A 141 -13.62 -2.14 7.82
C MET A 141 -12.81 -0.88 8.16
N LEU A 142 -11.60 -0.98 8.69
CA LEU A 142 -10.70 0.18 8.82
C LEU A 142 -10.28 0.73 7.44
N LEU A 143 -10.08 -0.13 6.44
CA LEU A 143 -9.74 0.34 5.09
C LEU A 143 -10.90 1.05 4.41
N TYR A 144 -12.13 0.51 4.55
CA TYR A 144 -13.33 1.07 3.93
C TYR A 144 -14.00 2.14 4.81
N GLY A 145 -14.15 1.90 6.10
CA GLY A 145 -14.89 2.78 7.02
C GLY A 145 -14.08 3.94 7.59
N ALA A 146 -12.75 3.88 7.62
CA ALA A 146 -11.87 4.96 8.08
C ALA A 146 -10.82 5.37 7.03
N GLY A 147 -10.84 4.77 5.86
CA GLY A 147 -9.98 5.11 4.74
C GLY A 147 -8.48 4.89 5.00
N LEU A 148 -8.09 3.97 5.87
CA LEU A 148 -6.68 3.68 6.15
C LEU A 148 -6.01 2.96 4.99
N ARG A 149 -4.70 3.18 4.82
CA ARG A 149 -3.88 2.25 4.02
C ARG A 149 -3.68 0.96 4.79
N ILE A 150 -3.57 -0.18 4.11
CA ILE A 150 -3.33 -1.46 4.78
C ILE A 150 -2.12 -1.42 5.72
N GLY A 151 -1.02 -0.78 5.31
CA GLY A 151 0.15 -0.63 6.18
C GLY A 151 -0.06 0.30 7.37
N GLU A 152 -0.99 1.24 7.30
CA GLU A 152 -1.40 2.08 8.43
C GLU A 152 -2.28 1.30 9.40
N ALA A 153 -3.25 0.55 8.90
CA ALA A 153 -4.11 -0.32 9.73
C ALA A 153 -3.28 -1.38 10.48
N LEU A 154 -2.40 -2.09 9.77
CA LEU A 154 -1.55 -3.12 10.38
C LEU A 154 -0.40 -2.57 11.23
N GLY A 155 -0.10 -1.28 11.11
CA GLY A 155 0.88 -0.57 11.94
C GLY A 155 0.28 -0.02 13.25
N LEU A 156 -1.01 -0.18 13.48
CA LEU A 156 -1.64 0.17 14.76
C LEU A 156 -1.11 -0.74 15.87
N THR A 157 -0.95 -0.16 17.05
CA THR A 157 -0.52 -0.89 18.26
C THR A 157 -1.59 -0.79 19.32
N GLY A 158 -1.47 -1.57 20.40
CA GLY A 158 -2.35 -1.47 21.56
C GLY A 158 -2.39 -0.09 22.24
N ALA A 159 -1.51 0.83 21.83
CA ALA A 159 -1.54 2.22 22.30
C ALA A 159 -2.82 2.98 21.91
N VAL A 160 -3.58 2.47 20.92
CA VAL A 160 -4.86 3.07 20.50
C VAL A 160 -6.03 2.67 21.41
N LEU A 161 -5.82 1.70 22.31
CA LEU A 161 -6.83 1.24 23.26
C LEU A 161 -6.81 2.07 24.57
N PRO A 162 -7.97 2.33 25.16
CA PRO A 162 -9.33 2.07 24.64
C PRO A 162 -9.66 2.97 23.44
N LEU A 163 -10.51 2.45 22.53
CA LEU A 163 -10.88 3.17 21.31
C LEU A 163 -11.86 4.31 21.61
N GLY A 164 -11.56 5.50 21.08
CA GLY A 164 -12.45 6.66 21.07
C GLY A 164 -13.26 6.79 19.77
N ALA A 165 -13.94 7.92 19.62
CA ALA A 165 -14.63 8.31 18.38
C ALA A 165 -13.67 8.66 17.23
N THR A 166 -12.39 8.83 17.54
CA THR A 166 -11.34 9.17 16.58
C THR A 166 -10.12 8.29 16.79
N LEU A 167 -9.34 8.11 15.73
CA LEU A 167 -8.11 7.33 15.73
C LEU A 167 -6.94 8.18 15.22
N SER A 168 -5.84 8.22 15.95
CA SER A 168 -4.59 8.85 15.50
C SER A 168 -3.79 7.87 14.65
N VAL A 169 -3.51 8.22 13.40
CA VAL A 169 -2.84 7.36 12.43
C VAL A 169 -1.56 8.01 11.92
N THR A 170 -0.45 7.34 12.08
CA THR A 170 0.84 7.78 11.56
C THR A 170 1.09 7.17 10.17
N GLY A 171 1.20 8.03 9.17
CA GLY A 171 1.45 7.67 7.79
C GLY A 171 2.92 7.78 7.37
N LYS A 172 3.15 7.85 6.06
CA LYS A 172 4.51 8.03 5.50
C LYS A 172 5.15 9.32 6.02
N ARG A 173 6.47 9.28 6.28
CA ARG A 173 7.28 10.40 6.81
C ARG A 173 6.86 10.84 8.22
N ALA A 174 6.35 9.91 9.02
CA ALA A 174 5.89 10.16 10.40
C ALA A 174 4.83 11.26 10.52
N LYS A 175 4.08 11.55 9.45
CA LYS A 175 2.95 12.48 9.52
C LYS A 175 1.77 11.79 10.19
N THR A 176 1.32 12.35 11.30
CA THR A 176 0.14 11.88 12.03
C THR A 176 -1.08 12.67 11.59
N ARG A 177 -2.20 11.99 11.48
CA ARG A 177 -3.52 12.57 11.25
C ARG A 177 -4.56 11.89 12.12
N ILE A 178 -5.63 12.61 12.42
CA ILE A 178 -6.79 12.08 13.11
C ILE A 178 -7.81 11.64 12.06
N VAL A 179 -8.35 10.45 12.23
CA VAL A 179 -9.45 9.92 11.40
C VAL A 179 -10.65 9.58 12.29
N PRO A 180 -11.87 9.90 11.85
CA PRO A 180 -13.08 9.48 12.56
C PRO A 180 -13.20 7.96 12.53
N LEU A 181 -13.74 7.39 13.59
CA LEU A 181 -13.98 5.97 13.74
C LEU A 181 -15.48 5.72 13.91
N LEU A 182 -16.10 5.10 12.90
CA LEU A 182 -17.51 4.73 12.98
C LEU A 182 -17.77 3.78 14.15
N PRO A 183 -18.93 3.89 14.82
CA PRO A 183 -19.30 2.98 15.90
C PRO A 183 -19.13 1.51 15.53
N ARG A 184 -19.65 1.09 14.37
CA ARG A 184 -19.53 -0.29 13.89
C ARG A 184 -18.07 -0.75 13.67
N VAL A 185 -17.20 0.15 13.22
CA VAL A 185 -15.76 -0.16 13.04
C VAL A 185 -15.08 -0.32 14.40
N ARG A 186 -15.42 0.56 15.36
CA ARG A 186 -14.92 0.48 16.74
C ARG A 186 -15.34 -0.81 17.39
N GLU A 187 -16.63 -1.13 17.38
CA GLU A 187 -17.21 -2.35 17.92
C GLU A 187 -16.56 -3.62 17.33
N GLY A 188 -16.31 -3.63 16.02
CA GLY A 188 -15.63 -4.75 15.37
C GLY A 188 -14.17 -4.90 15.81
N ILE A 189 -13.46 -3.81 16.08
CA ILE A 189 -12.09 -3.88 16.63
C ILE A 189 -12.14 -4.34 18.10
N GLU A 190 -13.09 -3.84 18.90
CA GLU A 190 -13.28 -4.23 20.30
C GLU A 190 -13.61 -5.74 20.41
N ALA A 191 -14.53 -6.25 19.57
CA ALA A 191 -14.85 -7.67 19.49
C ALA A 191 -13.61 -8.52 19.09
N TYR A 192 -12.80 -8.03 18.15
CA TYR A 192 -11.55 -8.70 17.85
C TYR A 192 -10.59 -8.73 19.05
N VAL A 193 -10.43 -7.61 19.76
CA VAL A 193 -9.53 -7.50 20.92
C VAL A 193 -9.97 -8.46 22.02
N GLU A 194 -11.28 -8.59 22.26
CA GLU A 194 -11.85 -9.50 23.26
C GLU A 194 -11.61 -10.98 22.91
N LEU A 195 -11.75 -11.35 21.63
CA LEU A 195 -11.58 -12.72 21.15
C LEU A 195 -10.12 -13.11 20.93
N CYS A 196 -9.20 -12.14 20.82
CA CYS A 196 -7.81 -12.40 20.49
C CYS A 196 -7.08 -13.18 21.60
N PRO A 197 -6.55 -14.38 21.31
CA PRO A 197 -5.85 -15.18 22.33
C PRO A 197 -4.47 -14.61 22.71
N TRP A 198 -4.01 -13.59 22.00
CA TRP A 198 -2.70 -13.02 22.20
C TRP A 198 -2.78 -11.67 22.93
N PRO A 199 -1.93 -11.42 23.95
CA PRO A 199 -1.92 -10.13 24.62
C PRO A 199 -1.69 -8.96 23.65
N ILE A 200 -2.45 -7.89 23.84
CA ILE A 200 -2.30 -6.65 23.06
C ILE A 200 -1.86 -5.54 24.03
N ALA A 201 -0.58 -5.58 24.42
CA ALA A 201 0.00 -4.53 25.22
C ALA A 201 0.20 -3.24 24.40
N ARG A 202 0.42 -2.11 25.08
CA ARG A 202 0.49 -0.78 24.47
C ARG A 202 1.48 -0.66 23.28
N GLY A 203 2.64 -1.32 23.35
CA GLY A 203 3.66 -1.30 22.30
C GLY A 203 3.53 -2.41 21.26
N GLU A 204 2.63 -3.35 21.48
CA GLU A 204 2.45 -4.53 20.66
C GLU A 204 1.51 -4.26 19.46
N PRO A 205 1.65 -5.00 18.35
CA PRO A 205 0.75 -4.86 17.21
C PRO A 205 -0.71 -5.09 17.63
N LEU A 206 -1.61 -4.20 17.22
CA LEU A 206 -3.04 -4.37 17.46
C LEU A 206 -3.55 -5.63 16.76
N PHE A 207 -3.21 -5.83 15.48
CA PHE A 207 -3.65 -6.98 14.70
C PHE A 207 -2.58 -8.07 14.68
N ARG A 208 -2.92 -9.23 15.25
CA ARG A 208 -2.02 -10.38 15.40
C ARG A 208 -2.14 -11.36 14.24
N GLY A 209 -1.01 -11.90 13.80
CA GLY A 209 -0.97 -13.09 12.96
C GLY A 209 -1.38 -14.33 13.73
N ALA A 210 -1.73 -15.42 13.05
CA ALA A 210 -2.21 -16.66 13.67
C ALA A 210 -1.26 -17.26 14.73
N LYS A 211 0.04 -16.94 14.65
CA LYS A 211 1.06 -17.38 15.63
C LYS A 211 1.43 -16.29 16.64
N GLY A 212 0.59 -15.26 16.81
CA GLY A 212 0.80 -14.17 17.76
C GLY A 212 1.75 -13.06 17.32
N GLY A 213 2.46 -13.21 16.21
CA GLY A 213 3.33 -12.18 15.64
C GLY A 213 2.56 -11.09 14.89
N VAL A 214 3.29 -10.22 14.17
CA VAL A 214 2.71 -9.17 13.32
C VAL A 214 1.89 -9.80 12.19
N LEU A 215 0.70 -9.27 11.93
CA LEU A 215 -0.12 -9.69 10.78
C LEU A 215 0.51 -9.23 9.46
N ASP A 216 0.80 -10.17 8.57
CA ASP A 216 1.32 -9.87 7.24
C ASP A 216 0.19 -9.38 6.31
N ALA A 217 0.41 -8.22 5.70
CA ALA A 217 -0.50 -7.64 4.71
C ALA A 217 -0.79 -8.59 3.51
N ALA A 218 0.10 -9.53 3.22
CA ALA A 218 -0.12 -10.53 2.17
C ALA A 218 -1.27 -11.48 2.50
N LEU A 219 -1.52 -11.77 3.79
CA LEU A 219 -2.65 -12.59 4.23
C LEU A 219 -3.97 -11.89 3.88
N ILE A 220 -4.12 -10.63 4.28
CA ILE A 220 -5.32 -9.83 3.97
C ILE A 220 -5.52 -9.69 2.44
N ARG A 221 -4.44 -9.48 1.66
CA ARG A 221 -4.56 -9.42 0.20
C ARG A 221 -5.04 -10.72 -0.41
N ARG A 222 -4.55 -11.88 0.08
CA ARG A 222 -5.00 -13.20 -0.38
C ARG A 222 -6.44 -13.47 0.02
N ALA A 223 -6.85 -13.13 1.24
CA ALA A 223 -8.23 -13.25 1.70
C ALA A 223 -9.19 -12.44 0.81
N VAL A 224 -8.88 -11.16 0.55
CA VAL A 224 -9.64 -10.31 -0.37
C VAL A 224 -9.67 -10.88 -1.79
N GLN A 225 -8.56 -11.45 -2.27
CA GLN A 225 -8.49 -12.07 -3.60
C GLN A 225 -9.41 -13.29 -3.69
N ALA A 226 -9.45 -14.14 -2.68
CA ALA A 226 -10.33 -15.30 -2.64
C ALA A 226 -11.80 -14.89 -2.54
N ALA A 227 -12.13 -13.97 -1.63
CA ALA A 227 -13.48 -13.46 -1.42
C ALA A 227 -14.07 -12.79 -2.67
N ARG A 228 -13.30 -11.93 -3.35
CA ARG A 228 -13.77 -11.28 -4.59
C ARG A 228 -14.11 -12.29 -5.69
N THR A 229 -13.39 -13.42 -5.76
CA THR A 229 -13.67 -14.48 -6.73
C THR A 229 -14.98 -15.18 -6.38
N ARG A 230 -15.21 -15.50 -5.09
CA ARG A 230 -16.47 -16.11 -4.63
C ARG A 230 -17.67 -15.20 -4.87
N LEU A 231 -17.52 -13.91 -4.62
CA LEU A 231 -18.56 -12.89 -4.79
C LEU A 231 -18.72 -12.38 -6.23
N GLY A 232 -17.96 -12.89 -7.19
CA GLY A 232 -18.01 -12.43 -8.59
C GLY A 232 -17.58 -10.97 -8.77
N LEU A 233 -16.80 -10.41 -7.82
CA LEU A 233 -16.34 -9.03 -7.91
C LEU A 233 -15.14 -8.92 -8.86
N GLY A 234 -14.97 -7.74 -9.46
CA GLY A 234 -13.93 -7.51 -10.45
C GLY A 234 -12.50 -7.63 -9.87
N ASP A 235 -11.54 -8.00 -10.73
CA ASP A 235 -10.11 -8.20 -10.38
C ASP A 235 -9.44 -7.00 -9.70
N ARG A 236 -10.04 -5.82 -9.82
CA ARG A 236 -9.55 -4.58 -9.21
C ARG A 236 -10.01 -4.39 -7.76
N THR A 237 -10.90 -5.24 -7.25
CA THR A 237 -11.30 -5.24 -5.85
C THR A 237 -10.12 -5.70 -5.00
N THR A 238 -9.48 -4.74 -4.36
CA THR A 238 -8.26 -4.90 -3.57
C THR A 238 -8.38 -4.09 -2.27
N PRO A 239 -7.56 -4.33 -1.25
CA PRO A 239 -7.49 -3.48 -0.06
C PRO A 239 -7.33 -1.98 -0.40
N HIS A 240 -6.60 -1.66 -1.46
CA HIS A 240 -6.46 -0.27 -1.91
C HIS A 240 -7.74 0.27 -2.56
N ALA A 241 -8.48 -0.59 -3.26
CA ALA A 241 -9.77 -0.21 -3.85
C ALA A 241 -10.82 0.12 -2.78
N LEU A 242 -10.85 -0.58 -1.64
CA LEU A 242 -11.72 -0.26 -0.50
C LEU A 242 -11.48 1.18 0.00
N ARG A 243 -10.23 1.55 0.21
CA ARG A 243 -9.88 2.92 0.58
C ARG A 243 -10.24 3.94 -0.50
N HIS A 244 -10.06 3.59 -1.78
CA HIS A 244 -10.47 4.47 -2.89
C HIS A 244 -11.98 4.65 -2.94
N SER A 245 -12.74 3.57 -2.71
CA SER A 245 -14.20 3.62 -2.64
C SER A 245 -14.69 4.48 -1.48
N PHE A 246 -14.07 4.38 -0.30
CA PHE A 246 -14.32 5.30 0.81
C PHE A 246 -14.21 6.76 0.37
N ALA A 247 -13.10 7.13 -0.27
CA ALA A 247 -12.89 8.50 -0.75
C ALA A 247 -13.95 8.93 -1.78
N THR A 248 -14.26 8.05 -2.73
CA THR A 248 -15.24 8.33 -3.79
C THR A 248 -16.65 8.48 -3.23
N HIS A 249 -17.02 7.66 -2.25
CA HIS A 249 -18.35 7.73 -1.63
C HIS A 249 -18.53 8.99 -0.79
N LEU A 250 -17.51 9.41 -0.05
CA LEU A 250 -17.56 10.68 0.68
C LEU A 250 -17.70 11.88 -0.26
N LEU A 251 -16.93 11.92 -1.37
CA LEU A 251 -17.06 12.97 -2.38
C LEU A 251 -18.45 12.98 -3.04
N ALA A 252 -18.99 11.81 -3.40
CA ALA A 252 -20.30 11.70 -4.02
C ALA A 252 -21.45 12.20 -3.10
N ARG A 253 -21.22 12.23 -1.80
CA ARG A 253 -22.17 12.73 -0.80
C ARG A 253 -21.86 14.17 -0.34
N GLY A 254 -21.01 14.88 -1.07
CA GLY A 254 -20.77 16.29 -0.84
C GLY A 254 -19.65 16.63 0.15
N ALA A 255 -18.83 15.64 0.55
CA ALA A 255 -17.65 15.94 1.35
C ALA A 255 -16.70 16.86 0.58
N ASP A 256 -16.16 17.89 1.24
CA ASP A 256 -15.18 18.78 0.64
C ASP A 256 -13.90 18.05 0.26
N LEU A 257 -13.40 18.31 -0.95
CA LEU A 257 -12.21 17.65 -1.49
C LEU A 257 -10.97 17.91 -0.63
N ARG A 258 -10.87 19.11 -0.02
CA ARG A 258 -9.75 19.48 0.83
C ARG A 258 -9.78 18.71 2.15
N ALA A 259 -10.93 18.67 2.81
CA ALA A 259 -11.13 17.85 4.02
C ALA A 259 -10.84 16.38 3.76
N LEU A 260 -11.24 15.85 2.59
CA LEU A 260 -10.94 14.49 2.19
C LEU A 260 -9.44 14.25 1.95
N GLN A 261 -8.73 15.17 1.31
CA GLN A 261 -7.28 15.07 1.10
C GLN A 261 -6.52 15.05 2.43
N GLU A 262 -6.94 15.85 3.39
CA GLU A 262 -6.41 15.88 4.74
C GLU A 262 -6.67 14.55 5.47
N LEU A 263 -7.91 14.07 5.45
CA LEU A 263 -8.32 12.78 6.03
C LEU A 263 -7.53 11.62 5.45
N LEU A 264 -7.25 11.64 4.16
CA LEU A 264 -6.47 10.59 3.49
C LEU A 264 -4.95 10.76 3.63
N GLY A 265 -4.46 11.89 4.10
CA GLY A 265 -3.02 12.16 4.23
C GLY A 265 -2.33 12.20 2.89
N HIS A 266 -2.86 12.95 1.91
CA HIS A 266 -2.22 13.21 0.62
C HIS A 266 -1.10 14.25 0.79
N ALA A 267 0.09 13.96 0.26
CA ALA A 267 1.34 14.68 0.54
C ALA A 267 1.52 16.02 -0.20
N SER A 268 0.54 16.49 -0.94
CA SER A 268 0.65 17.72 -1.72
C SER A 268 -0.17 18.83 -1.09
N LEU A 269 0.31 19.41 -0.06
CA LEU A 269 0.21 20.82 0.32
C LEU A 269 0.94 20.98 1.66
N SER A 270 1.87 21.90 1.69
CA SER A 270 2.67 22.25 2.86
C SER A 270 1.78 22.86 3.93
N SER A 271 1.56 22.15 5.02
CA SER A 271 1.48 22.76 6.36
C SER A 271 1.36 21.66 7.41
N THR A 272 2.15 21.77 8.45
CA THR A 272 1.96 21.09 9.72
C THR A 272 0.78 21.79 10.40
N GLN A 273 -0.44 21.45 10.01
CA GLN A 273 -1.63 21.87 10.78
C GLN A 273 -1.78 20.89 11.95
N ILE A 274 -1.63 21.43 13.13
CA ILE A 274 -2.03 20.78 14.38
C ILE A 274 -3.57 20.77 14.37
N TYR A 275 -4.16 19.58 14.22
CA TYR A 275 -5.61 19.44 14.28
C TYR A 275 -6.11 19.80 15.68
N THR A 276 -7.02 20.75 15.73
CA THR A 276 -7.74 21.10 16.96
C THR A 276 -8.95 20.16 17.15
N ALA A 277 -9.49 20.12 18.36
CA ALA A 277 -10.71 19.36 18.64
C ALA A 277 -11.92 19.83 17.78
N VAL A 278 -11.91 21.09 17.36
CA VAL A 278 -12.93 21.69 16.48
C VAL A 278 -12.84 21.13 15.06
N ASP A 279 -11.61 20.92 14.53
CA ASP A 279 -11.41 20.32 13.22
C ASP A 279 -11.86 18.86 13.21
N ALA A 280 -11.63 18.13 14.31
CA ALA A 280 -12.08 16.75 14.46
C ALA A 280 -13.63 16.66 14.51
N ALA A 281 -14.31 17.58 15.17
CA ALA A 281 -15.77 17.62 15.23
C ALA A 281 -16.38 17.91 13.85
N HIS A 282 -15.83 18.87 13.12
CA HIS A 282 -16.28 19.18 11.74
C HIS A 282 -16.08 18.01 10.79
N LEU A 283 -14.94 17.33 10.88
CA LEU A 283 -14.65 16.10 10.11
C LEU A 283 -15.64 14.99 10.45
N MET A 284 -16.01 14.83 11.73
CA MET A 284 -17.02 13.86 12.17
C MET A 284 -18.41 14.16 11.59
N ASP A 285 -18.81 15.41 11.51
CA ASP A 285 -20.11 15.81 10.96
C ASP A 285 -20.13 15.58 9.43
N VAL A 286 -19.12 16.01 8.71
CA VAL A 286 -18.96 15.72 7.28
C VAL A 286 -18.97 14.21 7.03
N TYR A 287 -18.32 13.45 7.88
CA TYR A 287 -18.20 12.00 7.76
C TYR A 287 -19.54 11.29 8.04
N ARG A 288 -20.24 11.64 9.13
CA ARG A 288 -21.56 11.09 9.46
C ARG A 288 -22.59 11.35 8.38
N ASN A 289 -22.57 12.57 7.81
CA ASN A 289 -23.52 12.96 6.77
C ASN A 289 -23.19 12.34 5.41
N ALA A 290 -21.92 12.03 5.16
CA ALA A 290 -21.44 11.57 3.86
C ALA A 290 -21.13 10.06 3.80
N HIS A 291 -20.98 9.36 4.92
CA HIS A 291 -20.70 7.93 4.88
C HIS A 291 -21.97 7.10 4.65
N PRO A 292 -21.99 6.15 3.67
CA PRO A 292 -23.19 5.39 3.31
C PRO A 292 -23.82 4.56 4.43
N ARG A 293 -23.05 4.31 5.50
CA ARG A 293 -23.44 3.46 6.64
C ARG A 293 -23.00 4.07 7.99
N ALA A 294 -22.97 5.39 8.07
CA ALA A 294 -22.76 6.09 9.33
C ALA A 294 -24.01 6.01 10.20
#